data_cf50ebddd0f1687deb551092c2420a0e
#
_entry.id   cf50ebddd0f1687deb551092c2420a0e
#
_cell.length_a   1.000
_cell.length_b   1.000
_cell.length_c   1.000
_cell.angle_alpha   90.00
_cell.angle_beta   90.00
_cell.angle_gamma   90.00
#
_symmetry.space_group_name_H-M   'P 1'
#
loop_
_entity.id
_entity.type
_entity.pdbx_description
1 polymer ?
#
loop_
_entity_poly.entity_id
_entity_poly.type
_entity_poly.pdbx_seq_one_letter_code
_entity_poly.pdbx_strand_id
1 'polypeptide(L)'
;MYGAVDVGGYVQVLMLAMQAHGVGSIAQAALASHSALAKSLLGIPAERLMVCAISFGYEDKSHIANSYRLGRADIAGVVTWVDKAGD
;
A
#
# COMPACT_ATOMS: atom_id res chain seq x y z
N MET A 1 -10.50 -13.04 4.16
CA MET A 1 -9.46 -12.40 4.97
C MET A 1 -8.05 -12.73 4.49
N TYR A 2 -7.71 -13.99 4.31
CA TYR A 2 -6.36 -14.37 3.86
C TYR A 2 -6.01 -13.83 2.48
N GLY A 3 -6.98 -13.75 1.58
CA GLY A 3 -6.75 -13.15 0.28
C GLY A 3 -6.33 -11.69 0.36
N ALA A 4 -6.91 -10.92 1.28
CA ALA A 4 -6.52 -9.52 1.49
C ALA A 4 -5.11 -9.41 2.09
N VAL A 5 -4.73 -10.35 2.98
CA VAL A 5 -3.37 -10.41 3.53
C VAL A 5 -2.35 -10.68 2.42
N ASP A 6 -2.65 -11.62 1.53
CA ASP A 6 -1.78 -11.95 0.40
C ASP A 6 -1.61 -10.74 -0.54
N VAL A 7 -2.70 -10.04 -0.85
CA VAL A 7 -2.66 -8.83 -1.67
C VAL A 7 -1.83 -7.74 -1.01
N GLY A 8 -1.99 -7.54 0.31
CA GLY A 8 -1.20 -6.56 1.06
C GLY A 8 0.29 -6.87 0.99
N GLY A 9 0.66 -8.13 1.13
CA GLY A 9 2.05 -8.57 0.98
C GLY A 9 2.58 -8.30 -0.43
N TYR A 10 1.80 -8.64 -1.45
CA TYR A 10 2.17 -8.36 -2.84
C TYR A 10 2.37 -6.87 -3.09
N VAL A 11 1.44 -6.03 -2.61
CA VAL A 11 1.51 -4.58 -2.77
C VAL A 11 2.81 -4.04 -2.17
N GLN A 12 3.17 -4.47 -0.96
CA GLN A 12 4.39 -4.00 -0.32
C GLN A 12 5.64 -4.40 -1.09
N VAL A 13 5.74 -5.64 -1.54
CA VAL A 13 6.89 -6.10 -2.32
C VAL A 13 6.98 -5.34 -3.64
N LEU A 14 5.84 -5.10 -4.30
CA LEU A 14 5.79 -4.35 -5.55
C LEU A 14 6.30 -2.92 -5.35
N MET A 15 5.84 -2.24 -4.30
CA MET A 15 6.25 -0.86 -4.01
C MET A 15 7.74 -0.78 -3.68
N LEU A 16 8.28 -1.75 -2.94
CA LEU A 16 9.71 -1.82 -2.65
C LEU A 16 10.52 -2.08 -3.92
N ALA A 17 10.03 -2.96 -4.79
CA ALA A 17 10.68 -3.24 -6.07
C ALA A 17 10.69 -1.99 -6.95
N MET A 18 9.58 -1.25 -7.00
CA MET A 18 9.52 0.03 -7.73
C MET A 18 10.56 1.01 -7.18
N GLN A 19 10.66 1.14 -5.86
CA GLN A 19 11.65 2.02 -5.23
C GLN A 19 13.08 1.63 -5.63
N ALA A 20 13.37 0.34 -5.69
CA ALA A 20 14.68 -0.15 -6.10
C ALA A 20 15.02 0.24 -7.55
N HIS A 21 14.01 0.44 -8.38
CA HIS A 21 14.15 0.88 -9.77
C HIS A 21 13.97 2.41 -9.95
N GLY A 22 13.92 3.16 -8.86
CA GLY A 22 13.79 4.61 -8.92
C GLY A 22 12.38 5.10 -9.22
N VAL A 23 11.37 4.25 -9.05
CA VAL A 23 9.97 4.59 -9.30
C VAL A 23 9.27 4.85 -7.97
N GLY A 24 8.70 6.05 -7.81
CA GLY A 24 7.87 6.39 -6.65
C GLY A 24 6.49 5.76 -6.78
N SER A 25 5.89 5.38 -5.67
CA SER A 25 4.56 4.79 -5.68
C SER A 25 3.79 5.10 -4.39
N ILE A 26 2.47 5.10 -4.49
CA ILE A 26 1.56 5.31 -3.36
C ILE A 26 0.39 4.36 -3.50
N ALA A 27 0.12 3.58 -2.45
CA ALA A 27 -1.10 2.79 -2.36
C ALA A 27 -2.26 3.69 -1.95
N GLN A 28 -3.39 3.56 -2.65
CA GLN A 28 -4.55 4.42 -2.47
C GLN A 28 -5.79 3.58 -2.21
N ALA A 29 -6.13 3.41 -0.93
CA ALA A 29 -7.32 2.67 -0.52
C ALA A 29 -8.62 3.38 -0.90
N ALA A 30 -8.60 4.71 -0.97
CA ALA A 30 -9.79 5.50 -1.30
C ALA A 30 -10.38 5.15 -2.67
N LEU A 31 -9.57 4.70 -3.62
CA LEU A 31 -10.06 4.30 -4.95
C LEU A 31 -10.91 3.03 -4.92
N ALA A 32 -10.87 2.26 -3.84
CA ALA A 32 -11.74 1.10 -3.67
C ALA A 32 -13.23 1.51 -3.59
N SER A 33 -13.54 2.73 -3.16
CA SER A 33 -14.92 3.24 -3.16
C SER A 33 -15.48 3.42 -4.58
N HIS A 34 -14.63 3.46 -5.58
CA HIS A 34 -15.01 3.54 -6.99
C HIS A 34 -14.83 2.22 -7.74
N SER A 35 -14.87 1.12 -7.00
CA SER A 35 -14.59 -0.21 -7.56
C SER A 35 -15.51 -0.60 -8.70
N ALA A 36 -16.79 -0.22 -8.63
CA ALA A 36 -17.75 -0.54 -9.70
C ALA A 36 -17.34 0.10 -11.03
N LEU A 37 -16.93 1.37 -11.00
CA LEU A 37 -16.46 2.07 -12.19
C LEU A 37 -15.15 1.45 -12.71
N ALA A 38 -14.20 1.18 -11.83
CA ALA A 38 -12.93 0.58 -12.21
C ALA A 38 -13.13 -0.80 -12.84
N LYS A 39 -14.00 -1.64 -12.28
CA LYS A 39 -14.31 -2.96 -12.82
C LYS A 39 -14.92 -2.85 -14.21
N SER A 40 -15.85 -1.91 -14.39
CA SER A 40 -16.49 -1.67 -15.67
C SER A 40 -15.47 -1.26 -16.74
N LEU A 41 -14.59 -0.32 -16.42
CA LEU A 41 -13.59 0.19 -17.37
C LEU A 41 -12.53 -0.84 -17.72
N LEU A 42 -12.15 -1.70 -16.76
CA LEU A 42 -11.06 -2.65 -16.93
C LEU A 42 -11.53 -4.06 -17.29
N GLY A 43 -12.84 -4.28 -17.38
CA GLY A 43 -13.39 -5.60 -17.69
C GLY A 43 -13.18 -6.62 -16.58
N ILE A 44 -13.12 -6.18 -15.33
CA ILE A 44 -12.91 -7.06 -14.18
C ILE A 44 -14.25 -7.65 -13.74
N PRO A 45 -14.33 -8.99 -13.49
CA PRO A 45 -15.55 -9.61 -13.00
C PRO A 45 -16.08 -9.00 -11.71
N ALA A 46 -17.41 -8.89 -11.59
CA ALA A 46 -18.05 -8.22 -10.46
C ALA A 46 -17.78 -8.89 -9.12
N GLU A 47 -17.50 -10.19 -9.10
CA GLU A 47 -17.21 -10.94 -7.87
C GLU A 47 -15.81 -10.68 -7.30
N ARG A 48 -14.94 -10.03 -8.05
CA ARG A 48 -13.63 -9.63 -7.55
C ARG A 48 -13.75 -8.42 -6.64
N LEU A 49 -12.98 -8.40 -5.56
CA LEU A 49 -12.90 -7.26 -4.64
C LEU A 49 -11.67 -6.43 -4.96
N MET A 50 -11.85 -5.12 -4.96
CA MET A 50 -10.75 -4.17 -5.12
C MET A 50 -10.23 -3.79 -3.74
N VAL A 51 -8.98 -4.10 -3.45
CA VAL A 51 -8.35 -3.77 -2.17
C VAL A 51 -7.85 -2.33 -2.17
N CYS A 52 -7.09 -1.96 -3.19
CA CYS A 52 -6.53 -0.63 -3.35
C CYS A 52 -6.10 -0.42 -4.80
N ALA A 53 -5.72 0.79 -5.12
CA ALA A 53 -5.00 1.11 -6.34
C ALA A 53 -3.59 1.58 -5.97
N ILE A 54 -2.69 1.56 -6.93
CA ILE A 54 -1.32 2.06 -6.76
C ILE A 54 -1.05 3.08 -7.85
N SER A 55 -0.78 4.31 -7.45
CA SER A 55 -0.25 5.33 -8.36
C SER A 55 1.26 5.26 -8.35
N PHE A 56 1.89 5.32 -9.51
CA PHE A 56 3.35 5.25 -9.60
C PHE A 56 3.88 6.13 -10.72
N GLY A 57 5.14 6.50 -10.60
CA GLY A 57 5.82 7.35 -11.57
C GLY A 57 7.14 7.85 -11.01
N TYR A 58 7.77 8.74 -11.76
CA TYR A 58 8.98 9.40 -11.27
C TYR A 58 8.59 10.59 -10.41
N GLU A 59 9.24 10.71 -9.25
CA GLU A 59 8.95 11.77 -8.29
C GLU A 59 9.28 13.15 -8.85
N ASP A 60 8.36 14.09 -8.73
CA ASP A 60 8.63 15.51 -8.94
C ASP A 60 9.17 16.10 -7.64
N LYS A 61 10.49 16.20 -7.54
CA LYS A 61 11.15 16.66 -6.32
C LYS A 61 10.91 18.13 -6.03
N SER A 62 10.43 18.90 -7.00
CA SER A 62 10.12 20.32 -6.81
C SER A 62 8.71 20.54 -6.25
N HIS A 63 7.84 19.52 -6.26
CA HIS A 63 6.49 19.65 -5.73
C HIS A 63 6.48 19.66 -4.21
N ILE A 64 5.70 20.58 -3.63
CA ILE A 64 5.66 20.77 -2.17
C ILE A 64 5.21 19.50 -1.43
N ALA A 65 4.33 18.70 -2.02
CA ALA A 65 3.87 17.44 -1.42
C ALA A 65 5.01 16.44 -1.20
N ASN A 66 6.12 16.58 -1.92
CA ASN A 66 7.29 15.70 -1.80
C ASN A 66 8.40 16.30 -0.94
N SER A 67 8.16 17.47 -0.32
CA SER A 67 9.16 18.19 0.46
C SER A 67 9.21 17.77 1.93
N TYR A 68 8.26 16.95 2.39
CA TYR A 68 8.16 16.52 3.78
C TYR A 68 7.82 15.06 3.91
N ARG A 69 8.07 14.52 5.09
CA ARG A 69 7.68 13.15 5.44
C ARG A 69 6.96 13.17 6.78
N LEU A 70 5.86 12.43 6.86
CA LEU A 70 5.17 12.23 8.13
C LEU A 70 5.96 11.25 8.98
N GLY A 71 5.89 11.44 10.30
CA GLY A 71 6.51 10.52 11.24
C GLY A 71 5.86 9.15 11.23
N ARG A 72 6.53 8.20 11.84
CA ARG A 72 6.01 6.85 12.05
C ARG A 72 5.78 6.62 13.54
N ALA A 73 4.87 5.69 13.85
CA ALA A 73 4.65 5.28 15.22
C ALA A 73 5.93 4.70 15.82
N ASP A 74 6.14 4.96 17.12
CA ASP A 74 7.25 4.37 17.83
C ASP A 74 7.07 2.84 17.89
N ILE A 75 8.16 2.11 17.69
CA ILE A 75 8.13 0.64 17.72
C ILE A 75 7.59 0.13 19.05
N ALA A 76 7.94 0.77 20.17
CA ALA A 76 7.46 0.37 21.48
C ALA A 76 5.94 0.43 21.62
N GLY A 77 5.25 1.25 20.81
CA GLY A 77 3.78 1.35 20.81
C GLY A 77 3.07 0.30 19.98
N VAL A 78 3.78 -0.42 19.13
CA VAL A 78 3.17 -1.38 18.19
C VAL A 78 3.74 -2.79 18.27
N VAL A 79 4.87 -2.97 18.94
CA VAL A 79 5.54 -4.28 19.09
C VAL A 79 5.71 -4.61 20.56
N THR A 80 5.29 -5.80 20.93
CA THR A 80 5.55 -6.37 22.26
C THR A 80 6.55 -7.51 22.11
N TRP A 81 7.67 -7.42 22.83
CA TRP A 81 8.70 -8.44 22.80
C TRP A 81 8.39 -9.49 23.87
N VAL A 82 8.37 -10.76 23.45
CA VAL A 82 8.18 -11.89 24.39
C VAL A 82 9.43 -12.74 24.29
N ASP A 83 10.34 -12.52 25.21
CA ASP A 83 11.66 -13.15 25.20
C ASP A 83 11.78 -14.28 26.24
N LYS A 84 10.78 -14.46 27.11
CA LYS A 84 10.72 -15.54 28.09
C LYS A 84 9.35 -16.18 28.12
N ALA A 85 9.28 -17.47 27.81
CA ALA A 85 8.03 -18.22 27.89
C ALA A 85 7.63 -18.41 29.37
N GLY A 86 6.36 -18.14 29.69
CA GLY A 86 5.80 -18.39 31.00
C GLY A 86 6.07 -17.32 32.06
N ASP A 87 6.60 -16.19 31.68
CA ASP A 87 6.81 -15.05 32.57
C ASP A 87 5.59 -14.13 32.60
#